data_98e015ff5fa481b77564dcc0d9ad9843
#
_entry.id   98e015ff5fa481b77564dcc0d9ad9843
#
_cell.length_a   1.000
_cell.length_b   1.000
_cell.length_c   1.000
_cell.angle_alpha   90.00
_cell.angle_beta   90.00
_cell.angle_gamma   90.00
#
_symmetry.space_group_name_H-M   'P 1'
#
loop_
_entity.id
_entity.type
_entity.pdbx_description
1 polymer ?
#
loop_
_entity_poly.entity_id
_entity_poly.type
_entity_poly.pdbx_seq_one_letter_code
_entity_poly.pdbx_strand_id
1 'polypeptide(L)'
;GLGDVYKRQAEILREKGTNRSKFFRGQIDKYTWIDYGSSYLPSDMNAAYLLAELEEHEKIDRKRMAIYNYYHEQLRPLAEAGKIEQPVVPEGCVHNAHMYFIKARNLEVRTKLIKYMKERGVMCVFHYVPLHTSPAGQKFGVFHGEDKYTTKESERLMRLPMFYSLSEQDMAYVVECLMDFKEW
;
A
#
# COMPACT_ATOMS: atom_id res chain seq x y z
N GLY A 1 -29.55 -11.47 -18.54
CA GLY A 1 -28.32 -12.13 -18.93
C GLY A 1 -27.49 -12.60 -17.76
N LEU A 2 -26.39 -13.31 -17.98
CA LEU A 2 -25.49 -13.81 -16.90
C LEU A 2 -25.02 -12.67 -15.97
N GLY A 3 -24.77 -11.49 -16.52
CA GLY A 3 -24.39 -10.32 -15.73
C GLY A 3 -25.42 -9.91 -14.67
N ASP A 4 -26.70 -10.08 -14.92
CA ASP A 4 -27.76 -9.74 -13.96
C ASP A 4 -27.81 -10.73 -12.79
N VAL A 5 -27.49 -12.00 -13.04
CA VAL A 5 -27.44 -13.02 -11.99
C VAL A 5 -26.30 -12.72 -11.01
N TYR A 6 -25.08 -12.47 -11.51
CA TYR A 6 -23.94 -12.12 -10.68
C TYR A 6 -24.13 -10.81 -9.92
N LYS A 7 -24.75 -9.81 -10.55
CA LYS A 7 -25.05 -8.54 -9.89
C LYS A 7 -26.00 -8.73 -8.71
N ARG A 8 -27.07 -9.53 -8.87
CA ARG A 8 -28.01 -9.84 -7.79
C ARG A 8 -27.36 -10.64 -6.67
N GLN A 9 -26.50 -11.59 -7.02
CA GLN A 9 -25.74 -12.37 -6.04
C GLN A 9 -24.78 -11.47 -5.25
N ALA A 10 -24.08 -10.57 -5.91
CA ALA A 10 -23.18 -9.61 -5.28
C ALA A 10 -23.93 -8.66 -4.33
N GLU A 11 -25.14 -8.20 -4.67
CA GLU A 11 -25.98 -7.39 -3.78
C GLU A 11 -26.36 -8.13 -2.49
N ILE A 12 -26.68 -9.42 -2.59
CA ILE A 12 -27.01 -10.26 -1.44
C ILE A 12 -25.79 -10.46 -0.53
N LEU A 13 -24.67 -10.87 -1.12
CA LEU A 13 -23.42 -11.09 -0.38
C LEU A 13 -22.94 -9.84 0.36
N ARG A 14 -23.01 -8.70 -0.31
CA ARG A 14 -22.60 -7.39 0.20
C ARG A 14 -23.41 -6.91 1.41
N GLU A 15 -24.69 -7.27 1.46
CA GLU A 15 -25.66 -6.83 2.47
C GLU A 15 -26.06 -7.96 3.43
N LYS A 16 -25.08 -8.64 4.01
CA LYS A 16 -25.29 -9.66 5.06
C LYS A 16 -26.10 -10.89 4.61
N GLY A 17 -26.10 -11.20 3.33
CA GLY A 17 -26.89 -12.31 2.80
C GLY A 17 -28.40 -12.02 2.76
N THR A 18 -28.81 -10.76 2.74
CA THR A 18 -30.22 -10.36 2.73
C THR A 18 -30.68 -9.88 1.36
N ASN A 19 -31.98 -9.85 1.15
CA ASN A 19 -32.60 -9.24 -0.02
C ASN A 19 -33.01 -7.77 0.19
N ARG A 20 -32.29 -7.06 1.07
CA ARG A 20 -32.59 -5.69 1.49
C ARG A 20 -32.61 -4.69 0.32
N SER A 21 -31.76 -4.86 -0.69
CA SER A 21 -31.77 -4.03 -1.90
C SER A 21 -33.11 -4.06 -2.65
N LYS A 22 -33.82 -5.21 -2.63
CA LYS A 22 -35.16 -5.32 -3.23
C LYS A 22 -36.21 -4.56 -2.42
N PHE A 23 -36.08 -4.55 -1.08
CA PHE A 23 -36.94 -3.78 -0.21
C PHE A 23 -36.83 -2.28 -0.47
N PHE A 24 -35.63 -1.75 -0.52
CA PHE A 24 -35.41 -0.33 -0.84
C PHE A 24 -35.91 0.09 -2.24
N ARG A 25 -35.91 -0.85 -3.17
CA ARG A 25 -36.49 -0.61 -4.51
C ARG A 25 -38.00 -0.80 -4.58
N GLY A 26 -38.66 -1.09 -3.44
CA GLY A 26 -40.11 -1.31 -3.39
C GLY A 26 -40.59 -2.60 -4.09
N GLN A 27 -39.72 -3.56 -4.27
CA GLN A 27 -40.00 -4.82 -4.98
C GLN A 27 -40.54 -5.92 -4.02
N ILE A 28 -40.35 -5.74 -2.72
CA ILE A 28 -40.84 -6.63 -1.66
C ILE A 28 -41.24 -5.81 -0.43
N ASP A 29 -42.18 -6.28 0.34
CA ASP A 29 -42.70 -5.59 1.54
C ASP A 29 -41.79 -5.72 2.75
N LYS A 30 -41.03 -6.82 2.84
CA LYS A 30 -40.08 -7.09 3.93
C LYS A 30 -38.84 -7.77 3.39
N TYR A 31 -37.68 -7.42 3.94
CA TYR A 31 -36.45 -8.12 3.64
C TYR A 31 -36.15 -9.20 4.69
N THR A 32 -35.43 -10.22 4.27
CA THR A 32 -35.02 -11.34 5.12
C THR A 32 -33.63 -11.84 4.73
N TRP A 33 -33.05 -12.62 5.61
CA TRP A 33 -31.82 -13.35 5.32
C TRP A 33 -32.10 -14.50 4.37
N ILE A 34 -31.38 -14.58 3.25
CA ILE A 34 -31.64 -15.54 2.17
C ILE A 34 -30.42 -16.34 1.73
N ASP A 35 -29.19 -15.89 2.06
CA ASP A 35 -27.94 -16.56 1.66
C ASP A 35 -26.78 -16.11 2.54
N TYR A 36 -25.60 -16.68 2.33
CA TYR A 36 -24.37 -16.22 2.94
C TYR A 36 -24.04 -14.78 2.55
N GLY A 37 -23.46 -14.02 3.47
CA GLY A 37 -23.05 -12.65 3.22
C GLY A 37 -22.38 -12.01 4.42
N SER A 38 -21.84 -10.81 4.22
CA SER A 38 -21.20 -10.02 5.26
C SER A 38 -21.45 -8.53 5.08
N SER A 39 -21.06 -7.73 6.07
CA SER A 39 -21.14 -6.26 6.01
C SER A 39 -19.97 -5.71 5.20
N TYR A 40 -20.10 -5.68 3.87
CA TYR A 40 -19.08 -5.13 2.98
C TYR A 40 -19.25 -3.64 2.70
N LEU A 41 -20.39 -3.05 3.05
CA LEU A 41 -20.63 -1.63 2.86
C LEU A 41 -19.94 -0.82 3.97
N PRO A 42 -19.25 0.28 3.63
CA PRO A 42 -18.78 1.23 4.62
C PRO A 42 -19.99 1.88 5.35
N SER A 43 -19.74 2.45 6.52
CA SER A 43 -20.73 3.32 7.15
C SER A 43 -20.89 4.62 6.34
N ASP A 44 -22.02 5.31 6.51
CA ASP A 44 -22.27 6.59 5.83
C ASP A 44 -21.21 7.65 6.20
N MET A 45 -20.70 7.61 7.44
CA MET A 45 -19.60 8.49 7.85
C MET A 45 -18.31 8.21 7.07
N ASN A 46 -17.95 6.93 6.92
CA ASN A 46 -16.77 6.55 6.13
C ASN A 46 -16.96 6.87 4.64
N ALA A 47 -18.18 6.70 4.12
CA ALA A 47 -18.51 7.04 2.74
C ALA A 47 -18.44 8.55 2.49
N ALA A 48 -18.94 9.37 3.42
CA ALA A 48 -18.83 10.83 3.34
C ALA A 48 -17.38 11.32 3.41
N TYR A 49 -16.57 10.72 4.29
CA TYR A 49 -15.14 11.02 4.37
C TYR A 49 -14.42 10.66 3.07
N LEU A 50 -14.68 9.47 2.54
CA LEU A 50 -14.12 9.02 1.26
C LEU A 50 -14.54 9.93 0.10
N LEU A 51 -15.79 10.41 0.09
CA LEU A 51 -16.26 11.34 -0.94
C LEU A 51 -15.44 12.64 -0.93
N ALA A 52 -15.22 13.22 0.25
CA ALA A 52 -14.40 14.42 0.39
C ALA A 52 -12.95 14.21 -0.08
N GLU A 53 -12.36 13.05 0.22
CA GLU A 53 -11.03 12.68 -0.28
C GLU A 53 -11.01 12.53 -1.81
N LEU A 54 -12.06 11.95 -2.39
CA LEU A 54 -12.18 11.79 -3.85
C LEU A 54 -12.38 13.13 -4.58
N GLU A 55 -13.08 14.09 -3.97
CA GLU A 55 -13.24 15.45 -4.53
C GLU A 55 -11.90 16.21 -4.58
N GLU A 56 -10.97 15.92 -3.66
CA GLU A 56 -9.64 16.54 -3.58
C GLU A 56 -8.51 15.67 -4.19
N HIS A 57 -8.84 14.55 -4.82
CA HIS A 57 -7.85 13.53 -5.24
C HIS A 57 -6.73 14.09 -6.11
N GLU A 58 -7.04 14.94 -7.09
CA GLU A 58 -6.02 15.52 -7.98
C GLU A 58 -4.97 16.35 -7.23
N LYS A 59 -5.39 17.07 -6.20
CA LYS A 59 -4.49 17.88 -5.37
C LYS A 59 -3.62 16.98 -4.49
N ILE A 60 -4.21 15.91 -3.94
CA ILE A 60 -3.51 14.92 -3.15
C ILE A 60 -2.48 14.20 -4.02
N ASP A 61 -2.86 13.75 -5.20
CA ASP A 61 -1.98 13.05 -6.14
C ASP A 61 -0.82 13.94 -6.61
N ARG A 62 -1.08 15.19 -6.96
CA ARG A 62 -0.01 16.14 -7.34
C ARG A 62 1.01 16.31 -6.22
N LYS A 63 0.57 16.47 -4.97
CA LYS A 63 1.49 16.60 -3.83
C LYS A 63 2.29 15.32 -3.58
N ARG A 64 1.65 14.16 -3.65
CA ARG A 64 2.33 12.87 -3.49
C ARG A 64 3.33 12.60 -4.61
N MET A 65 2.99 12.93 -5.86
CA MET A 65 3.91 12.84 -6.99
C MET A 65 5.12 13.77 -6.83
N ALA A 66 4.92 14.99 -6.33
CA ALA A 66 6.04 15.91 -6.06
C ALA A 66 7.02 15.31 -5.03
N ILE A 67 6.52 14.73 -3.94
CA ILE A 67 7.35 14.06 -2.92
C ILE A 67 8.08 12.85 -3.53
N TYR A 68 7.37 12.03 -4.31
CA TYR A 68 7.94 10.86 -4.98
C TYR A 68 9.10 11.25 -5.89
N ASN A 69 8.87 12.22 -6.77
CA ASN A 69 9.87 12.69 -7.73
C ASN A 69 11.08 13.32 -7.02
N TYR A 70 10.84 14.08 -5.94
CA TYR A 70 11.92 14.63 -5.13
C TYR A 70 12.84 13.53 -4.59
N TYR A 71 12.28 12.52 -3.92
CA TYR A 71 13.07 11.40 -3.43
C TYR A 71 13.80 10.66 -4.58
N HIS A 72 13.09 10.45 -5.68
CA HIS A 72 13.66 9.73 -6.83
C HIS A 72 14.88 10.45 -7.41
N GLU A 73 14.81 11.78 -7.52
CA GLU A 73 15.92 12.60 -8.00
C GLU A 73 17.07 12.69 -6.99
N GLN A 74 16.74 13.00 -5.74
CA GLN A 74 17.77 13.25 -4.73
C GLN A 74 18.52 11.98 -4.31
N LEU A 75 17.89 10.81 -4.42
CA LEU A 75 18.53 9.52 -4.09
C LEU A 75 19.21 8.84 -5.29
N ARG A 76 19.16 9.43 -6.48
CA ARG A 76 19.81 8.92 -7.68
C ARG A 76 21.33 8.65 -7.47
N PRO A 77 22.11 9.51 -6.80
CA PRO A 77 23.54 9.23 -6.57
C PRO A 77 23.80 7.96 -5.77
N LEU A 78 22.91 7.61 -4.81
CA LEU A 78 23.02 6.35 -4.08
C LEU A 78 22.70 5.14 -4.96
N ALA A 79 21.75 5.27 -5.86
CA ALA A 79 21.40 4.22 -6.82
C ALA A 79 22.51 4.00 -7.86
N GLU A 80 23.07 5.07 -8.42
CA GLU A 80 24.21 5.03 -9.36
C GLU A 80 25.48 4.44 -8.71
N ALA A 81 25.67 4.69 -7.43
CA ALA A 81 26.73 4.07 -6.64
C ALA A 81 26.45 2.61 -6.24
N GLY A 82 25.32 2.03 -6.65
CA GLY A 82 24.92 0.64 -6.34
C GLY A 82 24.59 0.38 -4.87
N LYS A 83 24.34 1.43 -4.07
CA LYS A 83 24.03 1.33 -2.64
C LYS A 83 22.57 0.98 -2.40
N ILE A 84 21.68 1.46 -3.26
CA ILE A 84 20.25 1.19 -3.22
C ILE A 84 19.72 0.85 -4.62
N GLU A 85 18.55 0.20 -4.65
CA GLU A 85 17.69 0.15 -5.84
C GLU A 85 16.47 1.03 -5.60
N GLN A 86 16.10 1.83 -6.60
CA GLN A 86 14.94 2.69 -6.59
C GLN A 86 13.73 2.01 -7.24
N PRO A 87 12.48 2.45 -6.96
CA PRO A 87 11.30 1.98 -7.67
C PRO A 87 11.41 2.29 -9.18
N VAL A 88 10.98 1.35 -9.99
CA VAL A 88 10.87 1.53 -11.45
C VAL A 88 9.40 1.48 -11.81
N VAL A 89 8.92 2.48 -12.52
CA VAL A 89 7.59 2.50 -13.12
C VAL A 89 7.74 2.01 -14.56
N PRO A 90 7.13 0.88 -14.94
CA PRO A 90 7.24 0.38 -16.31
C PRO A 90 6.66 1.38 -17.32
N GLU A 91 7.19 1.35 -18.54
CA GLU A 91 6.66 2.16 -19.64
C GLU A 91 5.16 1.88 -19.88
N GLY A 92 4.39 2.91 -20.14
CA GLY A 92 2.93 2.81 -20.31
C GLY A 92 2.13 2.66 -19.01
N CYS A 93 2.77 2.60 -17.85
CA CYS A 93 2.10 2.56 -16.55
C CYS A 93 2.06 3.94 -15.91
N VAL A 94 0.91 4.25 -15.29
CA VAL A 94 0.72 5.45 -14.46
C VAL A 94 0.57 5.02 -13.01
N HIS A 95 1.30 5.67 -12.10
CA HIS A 95 1.21 5.39 -10.67
C HIS A 95 0.72 6.62 -9.90
N ASN A 96 0.16 6.41 -8.72
CA ASN A 96 -0.41 7.46 -7.86
C ASN A 96 0.53 7.86 -6.71
N ALA A 97 1.80 7.50 -6.78
CA ALA A 97 2.76 7.75 -5.70
C ALA A 97 2.25 7.29 -4.33
N HIS A 98 1.65 6.10 -4.26
CA HIS A 98 1.13 5.52 -3.02
C HIS A 98 2.18 5.43 -1.92
N MET A 99 3.41 5.08 -2.27
CA MET A 99 4.55 5.03 -1.37
C MET A 99 5.85 5.31 -2.13
N TYR A 100 6.90 5.71 -1.43
CA TYR A 100 8.26 5.65 -1.92
C TYR A 100 9.05 4.63 -1.10
N PHE A 101 9.80 3.77 -1.77
CA PHE A 101 10.64 2.77 -1.13
C PHE A 101 12.02 2.71 -1.78
N ILE A 102 12.96 2.19 -1.04
CA ILE A 102 14.28 1.79 -1.57
C ILE A 102 14.54 0.34 -1.20
N LYS A 103 15.37 -0.33 -1.96
CA LYS A 103 15.89 -1.64 -1.58
C LYS A 103 17.37 -1.52 -1.25
N ALA A 104 17.76 -1.93 -0.05
CA ALA A 104 19.14 -2.05 0.35
C ALA A 104 19.77 -3.33 -0.23
N ARG A 105 21.07 -3.50 -0.07
CA ARG A 105 21.78 -4.68 -0.57
C ARG A 105 21.26 -6.00 0.02
N ASN A 106 20.95 -6.02 1.30
CA ASN A 106 20.47 -7.21 2.02
C ASN A 106 19.72 -6.82 3.31
N LEU A 107 19.21 -7.83 4.03
CA LEU A 107 18.47 -7.68 5.29
C LEU A 107 19.30 -6.97 6.38
N GLU A 108 20.59 -7.26 6.48
CA GLU A 108 21.46 -6.67 7.50
C GLU A 108 21.58 -5.16 7.32
N VAL A 109 21.93 -4.73 6.11
CA VAL A 109 22.04 -3.29 5.77
C VAL A 109 20.70 -2.59 5.96
N ARG A 110 19.59 -3.19 5.49
CA ARG A 110 18.26 -2.63 5.67
C ARG A 110 17.91 -2.45 7.16
N THR A 111 18.23 -3.43 7.99
CA THR A 111 17.95 -3.41 9.44
C THR A 111 18.77 -2.32 10.14
N LYS A 112 20.06 -2.20 9.82
CA LYS A 112 20.93 -1.14 10.33
C LYS A 112 20.44 0.24 9.89
N LEU A 113 20.03 0.37 8.61
CA LEU A 113 19.53 1.62 8.08
C LEU A 113 18.24 2.07 8.77
N ILE A 114 17.26 1.18 8.98
CA ILE A 114 16.03 1.50 9.73
C ILE A 114 16.36 1.98 11.15
N LYS A 115 17.29 1.31 11.85
CA LYS A 115 17.73 1.72 13.17
C LYS A 115 18.38 3.10 13.16
N TYR A 116 19.31 3.32 12.23
CA TYR A 116 20.01 4.59 12.05
C TYR A 116 19.04 5.76 11.77
N MET A 117 18.05 5.56 10.90
CA MET A 117 17.03 6.55 10.59
C MET A 117 16.17 6.85 11.82
N LYS A 118 15.75 5.83 12.56
CA LYS A 118 14.97 5.97 13.79
C LYS A 118 15.70 6.77 14.86
N GLU A 119 17.00 6.57 15.06
CA GLU A 119 17.84 7.32 16.00
C GLU A 119 17.92 8.81 15.65
N ARG A 120 17.60 9.18 14.39
CA ARG A 120 17.51 10.56 13.87
C ARG A 120 16.10 11.08 13.79
N GLY A 121 15.13 10.39 14.41
CA GLY A 121 13.73 10.81 14.41
C GLY A 121 12.98 10.54 13.10
N VAL A 122 13.60 9.83 12.14
CA VAL A 122 12.98 9.49 10.86
C VAL A 122 12.39 8.07 10.92
N MET A 123 11.07 7.97 10.81
CA MET A 123 10.38 6.69 10.85
C MET A 123 10.34 6.04 9.46
N CYS A 124 11.29 5.15 9.21
CA CYS A 124 11.28 4.25 8.06
C CYS A 124 10.83 2.87 8.49
N VAL A 125 10.11 2.16 7.62
CA VAL A 125 9.55 0.85 7.96
C VAL A 125 9.83 -0.18 6.85
N PHE A 126 9.99 -1.44 7.22
CA PHE A 126 10.01 -2.54 6.26
C PHE A 126 8.62 -2.77 5.68
N HIS A 127 8.54 -3.55 4.60
CA HIS A 127 7.26 -3.86 3.95
C HIS A 127 6.95 -5.34 4.10
N TYR A 128 6.33 -5.68 5.21
CA TYR A 128 5.80 -6.99 5.60
C TYR A 128 6.71 -8.22 5.43
N VAL A 129 6.45 -9.21 6.27
CA VAL A 129 6.97 -10.57 6.15
C VAL A 129 6.15 -11.31 5.09
N PRO A 130 6.76 -12.08 4.19
CA PRO A 130 6.03 -12.89 3.22
C PRO A 130 5.02 -13.84 3.89
N LEU A 131 3.82 -13.94 3.34
CA LEU A 131 2.77 -14.76 3.95
C LEU A 131 3.16 -16.24 4.06
N HIS A 132 3.84 -16.78 3.04
CA HIS A 132 4.25 -18.19 3.00
C HIS A 132 5.31 -18.55 4.04
N THR A 133 6.05 -17.57 4.57
CA THR A 133 7.02 -17.78 5.66
C THR A 133 6.45 -17.51 7.05
N SER A 134 5.25 -16.92 7.12
CA SER A 134 4.59 -16.64 8.39
C SER A 134 4.04 -17.91 9.05
N PRO A 135 3.92 -17.98 10.40
CA PRO A 135 3.37 -19.16 11.07
C PRO A 135 1.97 -19.54 10.57
N ALA A 136 1.10 -18.57 10.32
CA ALA A 136 -0.24 -18.82 9.78
C ALA A 136 -0.19 -19.29 8.31
N GLY A 137 0.66 -18.67 7.50
CA GLY A 137 0.86 -19.09 6.11
C GLY A 137 1.38 -20.51 5.99
N GLN A 138 2.30 -20.92 6.84
CA GLN A 138 2.81 -22.30 6.90
C GLN A 138 1.76 -23.30 7.41
N LYS A 139 0.86 -22.86 8.31
CA LYS A 139 -0.19 -23.72 8.86
C LYS A 139 -1.38 -23.92 7.91
N PHE A 140 -1.79 -22.87 7.21
CA PHE A 140 -3.05 -22.84 6.46
C PHE A 140 -2.87 -22.76 4.95
N GLY A 141 -1.67 -22.45 4.47
CA GLY A 141 -1.35 -22.29 3.06
C GLY A 141 -0.37 -23.33 2.55
N VAL A 142 -0.27 -23.40 1.22
CA VAL A 142 0.74 -24.17 0.52
C VAL A 142 1.44 -23.25 -0.48
N PHE A 143 2.77 -23.19 -0.39
CA PHE A 143 3.58 -22.47 -1.37
C PHE A 143 3.98 -23.41 -2.49
N HIS A 144 3.69 -23.05 -3.74
CA HIS A 144 4.05 -23.83 -4.92
C HIS A 144 5.28 -23.25 -5.62
N GLY A 145 6.23 -24.12 -5.95
CA GLY A 145 7.45 -23.75 -6.65
C GLY A 145 8.55 -23.27 -5.71
N GLU A 146 9.50 -22.50 -6.25
CA GLU A 146 10.67 -21.98 -5.55
C GLU A 146 10.51 -20.48 -5.26
N ASP A 147 10.78 -20.05 -4.02
CA ASP A 147 10.80 -18.63 -3.66
C ASP A 147 12.08 -17.95 -4.13
N LYS A 148 12.03 -17.43 -5.36
CA LYS A 148 13.16 -16.73 -5.98
C LYS A 148 13.23 -15.24 -5.66
N TYR A 149 12.07 -14.62 -5.35
CA TYR A 149 11.96 -13.17 -5.27
C TYR A 149 11.35 -12.68 -3.95
N THR A 150 10.25 -13.27 -3.53
CA THR A 150 9.40 -12.67 -2.48
C THR A 150 10.16 -12.44 -1.16
N THR A 151 10.81 -13.45 -0.61
CA THR A 151 11.57 -13.30 0.64
C THR A 151 12.74 -12.34 0.44
N LYS A 152 13.56 -12.57 -0.57
CA LYS A 152 14.73 -11.75 -0.88
C LYS A 152 14.37 -10.27 -1.01
N GLU A 153 13.35 -9.94 -1.78
CA GLU A 153 12.98 -8.54 -2.04
C GLU A 153 12.31 -7.90 -0.84
N SER A 154 11.49 -8.64 -0.07
CA SER A 154 10.88 -8.13 1.16
C SER A 154 11.91 -7.82 2.26
N GLU A 155 12.97 -8.61 2.36
CA GLU A 155 14.06 -8.41 3.32
C GLU A 155 14.88 -7.15 3.03
N ARG A 156 14.95 -6.74 1.78
CA ARG A 156 15.74 -5.59 1.31
C ARG A 156 14.97 -4.27 1.33
N LEU A 157 13.65 -4.33 1.27
CA LEU A 157 12.78 -3.18 1.05
C LEU A 157 12.55 -2.37 2.34
N MET A 158 12.72 -1.04 2.22
CA MET A 158 12.41 -0.05 3.25
C MET A 158 11.60 1.09 2.65
N ARG A 159 10.48 1.45 3.29
CA ARG A 159 9.66 2.59 2.90
C ARG A 159 10.13 3.86 3.60
N LEU A 160 10.15 4.96 2.85
CA LEU A 160 10.44 6.29 3.37
C LEU A 160 9.15 7.00 3.83
N PRO A 161 9.24 7.99 4.73
CA PRO A 161 8.10 8.82 5.10
C PRO A 161 7.48 9.48 3.88
N MET A 162 6.16 9.31 3.71
CA MET A 162 5.43 9.88 2.58
C MET A 162 3.97 10.12 2.96
N PHE A 163 3.61 11.37 3.21
CA PHE A 163 2.27 11.82 3.56
C PHE A 163 2.02 13.23 3.03
N TYR A 164 0.76 13.62 2.90
CA TYR A 164 0.36 14.88 2.23
C TYR A 164 1.02 16.14 2.81
N SER A 165 1.11 16.24 4.14
CA SER A 165 1.67 17.42 4.82
C SER A 165 3.20 17.36 5.03
N LEU A 166 3.90 16.40 4.44
CA LEU A 166 5.37 16.32 4.53
C LEU A 166 6.00 17.58 3.93
N SER A 167 6.80 18.29 4.73
CA SER A 167 7.44 19.54 4.33
C SER A 167 8.68 19.30 3.46
N GLU A 168 9.09 20.33 2.71
CA GLU A 168 10.32 20.28 1.92
C GLU A 168 11.56 20.12 2.82
N GLN A 169 11.53 20.75 4.00
CA GLN A 169 12.60 20.62 4.98
C GLN A 169 12.72 19.20 5.52
N ASP A 170 11.58 18.56 5.84
CA ASP A 170 11.59 17.17 6.30
C ASP A 170 12.04 16.21 5.21
N MET A 171 11.63 16.43 3.95
CA MET A 171 12.12 15.65 2.82
C MET A 171 13.62 15.76 2.65
N ALA A 172 14.16 16.98 2.71
CA ALA A 172 15.59 17.22 2.61
C ALA A 172 16.36 16.54 3.75
N TYR A 173 15.84 16.62 4.96
CA TYR A 173 16.43 15.95 6.11
C TYR A 173 16.44 14.41 5.98
N VAL A 174 15.36 13.81 5.48
CA VAL A 174 15.32 12.37 5.19
C VAL A 174 16.41 11.98 4.18
N VAL A 175 16.58 12.77 3.12
CA VAL A 175 17.61 12.53 2.10
C VAL A 175 19.02 12.70 2.69
N GLU A 176 19.27 13.75 3.46
CA GLU A 176 20.54 13.98 4.14
C GLU A 176 20.92 12.80 5.03
N CYS A 177 20.00 12.32 5.86
CA CYS A 177 20.23 11.13 6.69
C CYS A 177 20.61 9.89 5.86
N LEU A 178 19.97 9.68 4.71
CA LEU A 178 20.29 8.56 3.81
C LEU A 178 21.68 8.73 3.18
N MET A 179 22.04 9.94 2.73
CA MET A 179 23.35 10.22 2.16
C MET A 179 24.49 10.06 3.17
N ASP A 180 24.21 10.35 4.43
CA ASP A 180 25.18 10.27 5.52
C ASP A 180 25.37 8.86 6.07
N PHE A 181 24.51 7.91 5.76
CA PHE A 181 24.69 6.53 6.18
C PHE A 181 25.94 5.91 5.55
N LYS A 182 26.81 5.31 6.36
CA LYS A 182 28.14 4.82 5.92
C LYS A 182 28.23 3.30 5.78
N GLU A 183 27.24 2.55 6.28
CA GLU A 183 27.26 1.08 6.33
C GLU A 183 26.43 0.43 5.20
N TRP A 184 26.51 1.00 4.00
CA TRP A 184 25.79 0.48 2.83
C TRP A 184 26.21 -0.92 2.39
#